data_53d8db8bd153aef35fd4e4af4f536cb6
#
_entry.id   53d8db8bd153aef35fd4e4af4f536cb6
#
_cell.length_a   1.000
_cell.length_b   1.000
_cell.length_c   1.000
_cell.angle_alpha   90.00
_cell.angle_beta   90.00
_cell.angle_gamma   90.00
#
_symmetry.space_group_name_H-M   'P 1'
#
loop_
_entity.id
_entity.type
_entity.pdbx_description
1 polymer ?
#
loop_
_entity_poly.entity_id
_entity_poly.type
_entity_poly.pdbx_seq_one_letter_code
_entity_poly.pdbx_strand_id
1 'polypeptide(L)'
;MAKSCCNKACIVQGEKYRFSVLTPFMMRMEYSETGVFEDLQTQTVLNREFPVPEYSVTQSDDRLEIETEAFHMIYDKKKFSEEGLFIDVKYDFTNYGGRWYFGAKTYSFPPREHNLKGTMRTLDRADGEVELEYGLMDKSGRTFFDDSKSFVFDEENMPSKRKHEEIDVYYLAYGRDYFACLRDFYKLS
;
A
#
# COMPACT_ATOMS: atom_id res chain seq x y z
N MET A 1 -8.01 -21.39 -9.79
CA MET A 1 -7.88 -19.91 -9.64
C MET A 1 -7.30 -19.60 -8.29
N ALA A 2 -6.14 -19.04 -8.27
CA ALA A 2 -5.57 -18.54 -7.04
C ALA A 2 -6.16 -17.14 -6.77
N LYS A 3 -7.38 -17.10 -6.19
CA LYS A 3 -7.92 -15.86 -5.64
C LYS A 3 -7.20 -15.56 -4.33
N SER A 4 -6.75 -14.36 -4.20
CA SER A 4 -6.17 -13.85 -2.95
C SER A 4 -7.04 -12.70 -2.43
N CYS A 5 -8.18 -13.08 -1.84
CA CYS A 5 -9.08 -12.11 -1.21
C CYS A 5 -8.76 -12.01 0.29
N CYS A 6 -8.82 -10.82 0.85
CA CYS A 6 -8.82 -10.68 2.30
C CYS A 6 -10.18 -11.05 2.89
N ASN A 7 -10.24 -11.19 4.22
CA ASN A 7 -11.51 -11.38 4.91
C ASN A 7 -12.47 -10.23 4.60
N LYS A 8 -13.74 -10.53 4.35
CA LYS A 8 -14.77 -9.51 4.08
C LYS A 8 -14.89 -8.47 5.19
N ALA A 9 -14.63 -8.86 6.42
CA ALA A 9 -14.62 -7.94 7.56
C ALA A 9 -13.47 -6.91 7.53
N CYS A 10 -12.49 -7.06 6.61
CA CYS A 10 -11.41 -6.10 6.41
C CYS A 10 -11.71 -5.11 5.27
N ILE A 11 -12.84 -5.26 4.56
CA ILE A 11 -13.16 -4.51 3.35
C ILE A 11 -14.11 -3.37 3.64
N VAL A 12 -13.74 -2.15 3.22
CA VAL A 12 -14.59 -0.96 3.15
C VAL A 12 -14.69 -0.57 1.69
N GLN A 13 -15.89 -0.72 1.10
CA GLN A 13 -16.07 -0.56 -0.35
C GLN A 13 -17.25 0.35 -0.67
N GLY A 14 -17.03 1.23 -1.66
CA GLY A 14 -18.06 1.99 -2.35
C GLY A 14 -18.19 1.55 -3.81
N GLU A 15 -18.84 2.37 -4.62
CA GLU A 15 -19.09 2.05 -6.04
C GLU A 15 -17.77 1.94 -6.83
N LYS A 16 -16.81 2.88 -6.62
CA LYS A 16 -15.56 2.99 -7.39
C LYS A 16 -14.30 2.83 -6.58
N TYR A 17 -14.40 2.59 -5.29
CA TYR A 17 -13.25 2.43 -4.40
C TYR A 17 -13.38 1.21 -3.50
N ARG A 18 -12.25 0.65 -3.14
CA ARG A 18 -12.16 -0.42 -2.16
C ARG A 18 -10.91 -0.23 -1.30
N PHE A 19 -11.09 -0.26 0.02
CA PHE A 19 -10.01 -0.29 1.00
C PHE A 19 -10.04 -1.62 1.71
N SER A 20 -8.89 -2.27 1.82
CA SER A 20 -8.74 -3.53 2.56
C SER A 20 -7.72 -3.34 3.67
N VAL A 21 -8.16 -3.32 4.91
CA VAL A 21 -7.31 -3.17 6.09
C VAL A 21 -6.70 -4.54 6.41
N LEU A 22 -5.50 -4.80 5.94
CA LEU A 22 -4.85 -6.11 6.04
C LEU A 22 -4.23 -6.35 7.41
N THR A 23 -3.59 -5.33 7.98
CA THR A 23 -3.08 -5.33 9.35
C THR A 23 -3.32 -3.95 9.97
N PRO A 24 -3.11 -3.73 11.28
CA PRO A 24 -3.17 -2.37 11.84
C PRO A 24 -2.21 -1.38 11.17
N PHE A 25 -1.19 -1.88 10.45
CA PHE A 25 -0.10 -1.13 9.84
C PHE A 25 -0.08 -1.18 8.30
N MET A 26 -0.97 -1.97 7.68
CA MET A 26 -0.98 -2.17 6.23
C MET A 26 -2.39 -2.14 5.66
N MET A 27 -2.59 -1.35 4.60
CA MET A 27 -3.85 -1.21 3.90
C MET A 27 -3.64 -1.24 2.39
N ARG A 28 -4.48 -2.02 1.68
CA ARG A 28 -4.62 -1.95 0.23
C ARG A 28 -5.67 -0.91 -0.11
N MET A 29 -5.39 -0.09 -1.12
CA MET A 29 -6.26 0.98 -1.61
C MET A 29 -6.46 0.81 -3.10
N GLU A 30 -7.70 0.67 -3.53
CA GLU A 30 -8.06 0.43 -4.92
C GLU A 30 -9.09 1.47 -5.40
N TYR A 31 -8.91 1.93 -6.63
CA TYR A 31 -9.88 2.76 -7.32
C TYR A 31 -10.08 2.28 -8.75
N SER A 32 -11.33 2.09 -9.16
CA SER A 32 -11.72 1.65 -10.50
C SER A 32 -12.90 2.47 -11.00
N GLU A 33 -12.78 3.04 -12.19
CA GLU A 33 -13.88 3.79 -12.83
C GLU A 33 -15.09 2.89 -13.14
N THR A 34 -14.86 1.60 -13.30
CA THR A 34 -15.90 0.61 -13.58
C THR A 34 -16.45 -0.08 -12.35
N GLY A 35 -15.85 0.15 -11.17
CA GLY A 35 -16.19 -0.56 -9.93
C GLY A 35 -15.81 -2.04 -9.90
N VAL A 36 -14.98 -2.48 -10.85
CA VAL A 36 -14.42 -3.84 -10.87
C VAL A 36 -13.04 -3.81 -10.24
N PHE A 37 -12.79 -4.68 -9.28
CA PHE A 37 -11.57 -4.76 -8.51
C PHE A 37 -10.88 -6.10 -8.70
N GLU A 38 -9.55 -6.11 -8.64
CA GLU A 38 -8.77 -7.32 -8.87
C GLU A 38 -8.63 -8.18 -7.61
N ASP A 39 -9.12 -9.41 -7.70
CA ASP A 39 -9.03 -10.40 -6.63
C ASP A 39 -8.05 -11.54 -6.93
N LEU A 40 -7.41 -11.54 -8.10
CA LEU A 40 -6.40 -12.53 -8.44
C LEU A 40 -5.08 -12.22 -7.73
N GLN A 41 -4.27 -13.24 -7.58
CA GLN A 41 -2.87 -13.07 -7.19
C GLN A 41 -2.13 -12.29 -8.27
N THR A 42 -1.18 -11.46 -7.84
CA THR A 42 -0.29 -10.73 -8.75
C THR A 42 1.14 -11.23 -8.59
N GLN A 43 2.03 -10.82 -9.48
CA GLN A 43 3.46 -11.14 -9.35
C GLN A 43 4.09 -10.60 -8.06
N THR A 44 3.51 -9.54 -7.47
CA THR A 44 4.00 -8.94 -6.23
C THR A 44 3.25 -9.46 -5.03
N VAL A 45 1.94 -9.75 -5.18
CA VAL A 45 1.05 -10.08 -4.06
C VAL A 45 0.36 -11.41 -4.29
N LEU A 46 0.78 -12.42 -3.54
CA LEU A 46 0.24 -13.78 -3.59
C LEU A 46 -0.80 -14.05 -2.52
N ASN A 47 -0.71 -13.37 -1.37
CA ASN A 47 -1.59 -13.64 -0.23
C ASN A 47 -2.11 -12.33 0.38
N ARG A 48 -3.44 -12.20 0.49
CA ARG A 48 -4.12 -11.09 1.18
C ARG A 48 -4.91 -11.58 2.40
N GLU A 49 -4.73 -12.83 2.79
CA GLU A 49 -5.41 -13.40 3.95
C GLU A 49 -4.60 -13.14 5.23
N PHE A 50 -5.05 -12.16 6.00
CA PHE A 50 -4.51 -11.78 7.29
C PHE A 50 -5.61 -11.89 8.37
N PRO A 51 -5.24 -12.03 9.65
CA PRO A 51 -6.20 -11.87 10.74
C PRO A 51 -6.87 -10.51 10.68
N VAL A 52 -8.18 -10.47 10.95
CA VAL A 52 -8.94 -9.22 10.93
C VAL A 52 -8.39 -8.28 12.01
N PRO A 53 -7.86 -7.10 11.64
CA PRO A 53 -7.35 -6.13 12.61
C PRO A 53 -8.49 -5.36 13.28
N GLU A 54 -8.22 -4.74 14.42
CA GLU A 54 -9.11 -3.74 14.99
C GLU A 54 -8.97 -2.43 14.21
N TYR A 55 -10.10 -1.89 13.77
CA TYR A 55 -10.17 -0.58 13.11
C TYR A 55 -11.59 0.00 13.20
N SER A 56 -11.71 1.30 13.02
CA SER A 56 -12.99 1.98 12.97
C SER A 56 -13.21 2.66 11.61
N VAL A 57 -14.49 2.81 11.25
CA VAL A 57 -14.91 3.48 10.02
C VAL A 57 -15.92 4.55 10.36
N THR A 58 -15.64 5.79 9.91
CA THR A 58 -16.59 6.89 9.93
C THR A 58 -16.90 7.32 8.51
N GLN A 59 -18.18 7.45 8.17
CA GLN A 59 -18.61 7.72 6.81
C GLN A 59 -19.74 8.73 6.76
N SER A 60 -19.60 9.73 5.86
CA SER A 60 -20.65 10.63 5.42
C SER A 60 -20.86 10.51 3.90
N ASP A 61 -21.69 11.35 3.28
CA ASP A 61 -21.93 11.32 1.84
C ASP A 61 -20.67 11.64 1.03
N ASP A 62 -19.82 12.53 1.52
CA ASP A 62 -18.64 13.08 0.85
C ASP A 62 -17.33 12.69 1.49
N ARG A 63 -17.33 11.91 2.58
CA ARG A 63 -16.12 11.58 3.34
C ARG A 63 -16.15 10.16 3.87
N LEU A 64 -15.02 9.50 3.79
CA LEU A 64 -14.72 8.21 4.42
C LEU A 64 -13.46 8.35 5.26
N GLU A 65 -13.51 7.88 6.49
CA GLU A 65 -12.36 7.80 7.38
C GLU A 65 -12.19 6.36 7.86
N ILE A 66 -10.96 5.89 7.83
CA ILE A 66 -10.55 4.58 8.38
C ILE A 66 -9.43 4.83 9.37
N GLU A 67 -9.64 4.37 10.59
CA GLU A 67 -8.69 4.57 11.66
C GLU A 67 -8.24 3.22 12.24
N THR A 68 -6.93 3.03 12.33
CA THR A 68 -6.28 1.86 12.93
C THR A 68 -5.42 2.28 14.12
N GLU A 69 -4.70 1.35 14.70
CA GLU A 69 -3.66 1.64 15.70
C GLU A 69 -2.58 2.58 15.14
N ALA A 70 -2.16 2.39 13.88
CA ALA A 70 -0.99 3.05 13.29
C ALA A 70 -1.30 4.30 12.47
N PHE A 71 -2.48 4.40 11.89
CA PHE A 71 -2.80 5.50 10.98
C PHE A 71 -4.27 5.89 10.99
N HIS A 72 -4.56 7.09 10.48
CA HIS A 72 -5.87 7.62 10.20
C HIS A 72 -5.92 8.04 8.72
N MET A 73 -6.67 7.33 7.91
CA MET A 73 -6.92 7.61 6.50
C MET A 73 -8.17 8.46 6.35
N ILE A 74 -8.09 9.46 5.47
CA ILE A 74 -9.18 10.37 5.13
C ILE A 74 -9.31 10.42 3.60
N TYR A 75 -10.55 10.24 3.11
CA TYR A 75 -10.84 10.13 1.69
C TYR A 75 -12.15 10.81 1.31
N ASP A 76 -12.15 11.55 0.19
CA ASP A 76 -13.28 12.35 -0.32
C ASP A 76 -14.24 11.57 -1.24
N LYS A 77 -14.07 10.26 -1.37
CA LYS A 77 -14.87 9.34 -2.20
C LYS A 77 -14.83 9.61 -3.71
N LYS A 78 -13.88 10.43 -4.18
CA LYS A 78 -13.66 10.68 -5.60
C LYS A 78 -12.46 9.88 -6.11
N LYS A 79 -12.08 10.12 -7.37
CA LYS A 79 -10.84 9.53 -7.90
C LYS A 79 -9.67 9.91 -7.01
N PHE A 80 -8.80 8.96 -6.71
CA PHE A 80 -7.64 9.19 -5.85
C PHE A 80 -6.80 10.36 -6.35
N SER A 81 -6.60 11.32 -5.48
CA SER A 81 -5.82 12.53 -5.74
C SER A 81 -5.08 12.99 -4.48
N GLU A 82 -4.16 13.89 -4.63
CA GLU A 82 -3.39 14.46 -3.52
C GLU A 82 -4.29 15.22 -2.53
N GLU A 83 -5.31 15.90 -3.01
CA GLU A 83 -6.24 16.65 -2.17
C GLU A 83 -7.33 15.77 -1.54
N GLY A 84 -7.64 14.62 -2.19
CA GLY A 84 -8.78 13.79 -1.83
C GLY A 84 -8.45 12.57 -0.99
N LEU A 85 -7.20 12.09 -1.01
CA LEU A 85 -6.79 10.91 -0.24
C LEU A 85 -5.48 11.17 0.49
N PHE A 86 -5.53 11.16 1.81
CA PHE A 86 -4.35 11.33 2.64
C PHE A 86 -4.42 10.48 3.91
N ILE A 87 -3.27 10.20 4.49
CA ILE A 87 -3.10 9.35 5.66
C ILE A 87 -2.19 10.03 6.67
N ASP A 88 -2.69 10.20 7.89
CA ASP A 88 -1.91 10.65 9.04
C ASP A 88 -1.40 9.44 9.81
N VAL A 89 -0.09 9.36 10.06
CA VAL A 89 0.49 8.32 10.90
C VAL A 89 0.47 8.75 12.37
N LYS A 90 0.15 7.80 13.27
CA LYS A 90 -0.05 8.09 14.70
C LYS A 90 1.23 8.08 15.54
N TYR A 91 2.35 7.65 14.98
CA TYR A 91 3.63 7.54 15.69
C TYR A 91 4.67 8.56 15.24
N ASP A 92 4.28 9.55 14.43
CA ASP A 92 5.24 10.59 14.00
C ASP A 92 5.44 11.60 15.13
N PHE A 93 6.69 11.66 15.61
CA PHE A 93 7.09 12.57 16.69
C PHE A 93 7.29 14.02 16.22
N THR A 94 7.07 14.31 14.95
CA THR A 94 7.20 15.64 14.38
C THR A 94 5.87 16.14 13.85
N ASN A 95 5.42 17.31 14.31
CA ASN A 95 4.18 17.94 13.86
C ASN A 95 4.17 18.36 12.37
N TYR A 96 5.22 18.05 11.62
CA TYR A 96 5.44 18.54 10.25
C TYR A 96 5.64 17.46 9.19
N GLY A 97 5.52 16.18 9.49
CA GLY A 97 5.86 15.13 8.53
C GLY A 97 4.97 13.89 8.57
N GLY A 98 3.94 13.88 9.44
CA GLY A 98 3.10 12.72 9.69
C GLY A 98 2.12 12.39 8.57
N ARG A 99 1.84 13.31 7.64
CA ARG A 99 0.84 13.12 6.59
C ARG A 99 1.45 12.62 5.29
N TRP A 100 0.86 11.59 4.74
CA TRP A 100 1.08 11.14 3.37
C TRP A 100 -0.12 11.53 2.50
N TYR A 101 0.15 11.94 1.27
CA TYR A 101 -0.86 12.27 0.28
C TYR A 101 -0.72 11.33 -0.92
N PHE A 102 -1.83 10.90 -1.49
CA PHE A 102 -1.80 10.06 -2.68
C PHE A 102 -1.15 10.79 -3.85
N GLY A 103 -0.16 10.16 -4.50
CA GLY A 103 0.55 10.74 -5.65
C GLY A 103 1.57 11.81 -5.31
N ALA A 104 1.71 12.20 -4.04
CA ALA A 104 2.70 13.19 -3.63
C ALA A 104 4.13 12.69 -3.79
N LYS A 105 4.92 13.47 -4.49
CA LYS A 105 6.37 13.33 -4.51
C LYS A 105 6.91 13.99 -3.24
N THR A 106 7.68 13.26 -2.45
CA THR A 106 8.35 13.62 -1.18
C THR A 106 8.33 15.11 -0.76
N TYR A 107 7.65 15.41 0.37
CA TYR A 107 7.52 16.77 0.93
C TYR A 107 8.62 17.15 1.94
N SER A 108 9.86 16.79 1.73
CA SER A 108 10.92 17.31 2.59
C SER A 108 11.66 18.47 1.90
N PHE A 109 11.79 19.60 2.61
CA PHE A 109 12.65 20.67 2.14
C PHE A 109 13.83 20.85 3.12
N PRO A 110 15.06 20.74 2.63
CA PRO A 110 15.46 20.25 1.32
C PRO A 110 15.04 18.78 1.10
N PRO A 111 14.82 18.35 -0.15
CA PRO A 111 14.47 16.98 -0.47
C PRO A 111 15.50 16.04 0.15
N ARG A 112 15.05 15.22 1.08
CA ARG A 112 15.91 14.20 1.71
C ARG A 112 15.48 12.85 1.20
N GLU A 113 16.43 12.07 0.77
CA GLU A 113 16.17 10.69 0.47
C GLU A 113 16.01 9.91 1.77
N HIS A 114 14.82 9.41 2.01
CA HIS A 114 14.47 8.66 3.20
C HIS A 114 14.46 7.15 2.96
N ASN A 115 14.40 6.73 1.68
CA ASN A 115 14.38 5.33 1.31
C ASN A 115 15.67 4.62 1.72
N LEU A 116 15.57 3.45 2.35
CA LEU A 116 16.74 2.67 2.81
C LEU A 116 17.46 1.98 1.68
N LYS A 117 16.89 2.03 0.46
CA LYS A 117 17.43 1.38 -0.75
C LYS A 117 17.60 -0.13 -0.60
N GLY A 118 18.05 -0.77 -1.66
CA GLY A 118 18.30 -2.20 -1.71
C GLY A 118 18.71 -2.63 -3.11
N THR A 119 18.88 -3.93 -3.30
CA THR A 119 19.12 -4.51 -4.60
C THR A 119 18.45 -5.88 -4.70
N MET A 120 17.90 -6.18 -5.87
CA MET A 120 17.41 -7.52 -6.22
C MET A 120 18.48 -8.36 -6.92
N ARG A 121 19.66 -7.79 -7.17
CA ARG A 121 20.77 -8.46 -7.86
C ARG A 121 21.80 -8.93 -6.86
N THR A 122 22.49 -10.03 -7.20
CA THR A 122 23.71 -10.37 -6.50
C THR A 122 24.81 -9.35 -6.85
N LEU A 123 25.66 -9.05 -5.90
CA LEU A 123 26.79 -8.12 -6.06
C LEU A 123 28.12 -8.87 -6.29
N ASP A 124 28.07 -10.15 -6.60
CA ASP A 124 29.24 -11.04 -6.68
C ASP A 124 30.30 -10.59 -7.70
N ARG A 125 29.91 -9.78 -8.67
CA ARG A 125 30.82 -9.25 -9.71
C ARG A 125 30.92 -7.72 -9.67
N ALA A 126 30.45 -7.10 -8.60
CA ALA A 126 30.57 -5.67 -8.43
C ALA A 126 32.01 -5.32 -8.00
N ASP A 127 32.62 -4.42 -8.74
CA ASP A 127 33.96 -3.86 -8.41
C ASP A 127 33.75 -2.37 -8.08
N GLY A 128 33.80 -2.06 -6.79
CA GLY A 128 33.55 -0.71 -6.28
C GLY A 128 32.11 -0.40 -5.88
N GLU A 129 31.74 0.86 -5.94
CA GLU A 129 30.43 1.36 -5.54
C GLU A 129 29.34 0.94 -6.53
N VAL A 130 28.21 0.49 -6.00
CA VAL A 130 27.03 0.10 -6.78
C VAL A 130 25.87 1.00 -6.41
N GLU A 131 25.21 1.56 -7.40
CA GLU A 131 23.96 2.29 -7.20
C GLU A 131 22.86 1.31 -6.76
N LEU A 132 22.27 1.60 -5.60
CA LEU A 132 21.18 0.82 -5.03
C LEU A 132 19.84 1.36 -5.51
N GLU A 133 18.92 0.46 -5.80
CA GLU A 133 17.53 0.76 -6.19
C GLU A 133 16.69 1.15 -4.99
N TYR A 134 15.51 1.74 -5.23
CA TYR A 134 14.54 2.00 -4.17
C TYR A 134 14.03 0.69 -3.58
N GLY A 135 14.18 0.55 -2.28
CA GLY A 135 13.68 -0.59 -1.52
C GLY A 135 12.31 -0.31 -0.89
N LEU A 136 11.75 -1.35 -0.28
CA LEU A 136 10.45 -1.28 0.38
C LEU A 136 10.42 -0.32 1.58
N MET A 137 11.54 -0.18 2.29
CA MET A 137 11.56 0.52 3.58
C MET A 137 12.04 1.96 3.46
N ASP A 138 11.47 2.81 4.32
CA ASP A 138 11.78 4.22 4.40
C ASP A 138 12.03 4.67 5.85
N LYS A 139 12.96 5.61 6.04
CA LYS A 139 13.32 6.16 7.37
C LYS A 139 12.18 6.93 8.02
N SER A 140 11.21 7.40 7.24
CA SER A 140 9.99 8.04 7.75
C SER A 140 9.04 7.05 8.44
N GLY A 141 9.33 5.74 8.34
CA GLY A 141 8.53 4.68 8.94
C GLY A 141 7.24 4.36 8.18
N ARG A 142 7.07 4.95 7.01
CA ARG A 142 5.94 4.70 6.12
C ARG A 142 6.42 4.55 4.69
N THR A 143 5.73 3.70 3.94
CA THR A 143 6.02 3.49 2.54
C THR A 143 4.77 3.05 1.81
N PHE A 144 4.84 3.02 0.50
CA PHE A 144 3.81 2.42 -0.34
C PHE A 144 4.46 1.76 -1.54
N PHE A 145 3.76 0.82 -2.13
CA PHE A 145 4.11 0.29 -3.44
C PHE A 145 2.86 0.22 -4.33
N ASP A 146 3.10 0.36 -5.63
CA ASP A 146 2.08 0.38 -6.67
C ASP A 146 2.05 -0.98 -7.38
N ASP A 147 0.95 -1.71 -7.23
CA ASP A 147 0.71 -3.01 -7.83
C ASP A 147 -0.19 -2.93 -9.08
N SER A 148 -0.63 -1.71 -9.45
CA SER A 148 -1.62 -1.48 -10.53
C SER A 148 -1.21 -2.08 -11.88
N LYS A 149 0.09 -2.19 -12.15
CA LYS A 149 0.65 -2.69 -13.40
C LYS A 149 1.21 -4.10 -13.32
N SER A 150 1.19 -4.73 -12.16
CA SER A 150 1.67 -6.10 -11.99
C SER A 150 0.79 -7.06 -12.78
N PHE A 151 1.42 -8.06 -13.39
CA PHE A 151 0.68 -9.16 -14.00
C PHE A 151 -0.09 -9.93 -12.94
N VAL A 152 -1.26 -10.41 -13.32
CA VAL A 152 -2.08 -11.31 -12.51
C VAL A 152 -1.86 -12.75 -12.95
N PHE A 153 -2.08 -13.71 -12.05
CA PHE A 153 -2.08 -15.12 -12.40
C PHE A 153 -3.50 -15.54 -12.79
N ASP A 154 -3.65 -16.00 -14.03
CA ASP A 154 -4.92 -16.47 -14.57
C ASP A 154 -5.33 -17.87 -14.05
N GLU A 155 -6.38 -18.44 -14.63
CA GLU A 155 -6.91 -19.75 -14.23
C GLU A 155 -5.92 -20.91 -14.45
N GLU A 156 -5.01 -20.73 -15.39
CA GLU A 156 -3.94 -21.71 -15.73
C GLU A 156 -2.66 -21.44 -14.92
N ASN A 157 -2.71 -20.49 -13.99
CA ASN A 157 -1.56 -20.02 -13.21
C ASN A 157 -0.45 -19.42 -14.09
N MET A 158 -0.84 -18.82 -15.21
CA MET A 158 0.06 -18.11 -16.12
C MET A 158 -0.02 -16.61 -15.91
N PRO A 159 1.11 -15.87 -16.00
CA PRO A 159 1.10 -14.41 -15.90
C PRO A 159 0.32 -13.81 -17.06
N SER A 160 -0.68 -13.01 -16.77
CA SER A 160 -1.50 -12.29 -17.73
C SER A 160 -1.67 -10.82 -17.33
N LYS A 161 -1.99 -9.97 -18.29
CA LYS A 161 -2.28 -8.55 -18.00
C LYS A 161 -3.61 -8.45 -17.26
N ARG A 162 -3.73 -7.44 -16.40
CA ARG A 162 -5.02 -7.07 -15.80
C ARG A 162 -6.05 -6.76 -16.89
N LYS A 163 -7.28 -7.17 -16.66
CA LYS A 163 -8.40 -6.97 -17.61
C LYS A 163 -8.96 -5.56 -17.56
N HIS A 164 -8.72 -4.83 -16.48
CA HIS A 164 -9.26 -3.50 -16.22
C HIS A 164 -8.15 -2.57 -15.77
N GLU A 165 -8.28 -1.29 -16.16
CA GLU A 165 -7.42 -0.25 -15.59
C GLU A 165 -7.97 0.11 -14.21
N GLU A 166 -7.10 0.02 -13.21
CA GLU A 166 -7.39 0.37 -11.83
C GLU A 166 -6.14 0.93 -11.15
N ILE A 167 -6.35 1.65 -10.07
CA ILE A 167 -5.30 1.99 -9.12
C ILE A 167 -5.34 0.90 -8.04
N ASP A 168 -4.20 0.28 -7.76
CA ASP A 168 -4.06 -0.77 -6.76
C ASP A 168 -2.73 -0.54 -6.03
N VAL A 169 -2.81 0.08 -4.86
CA VAL A 169 -1.63 0.47 -4.09
C VAL A 169 -1.72 -0.04 -2.66
N TYR A 170 -0.57 -0.34 -2.09
CA TYR A 170 -0.44 -0.79 -0.71
C TYR A 170 0.30 0.26 0.09
N TYR A 171 -0.30 0.69 1.20
CA TYR A 171 0.30 1.61 2.16
C TYR A 171 0.73 0.85 3.40
N LEU A 172 1.96 1.12 3.85
CA LEU A 172 2.58 0.47 5.00
C LEU A 172 3.07 1.53 6.00
N ALA A 173 2.68 1.40 7.26
CA ALA A 173 2.93 2.37 8.33
C ALA A 173 3.51 1.67 9.57
N TYR A 174 4.67 1.04 9.44
CA TYR A 174 5.31 0.25 10.51
C TYR A 174 6.24 1.05 11.42
N GLY A 175 6.38 2.36 11.20
CA GLY A 175 7.32 3.15 11.96
C GLY A 175 8.75 2.67 11.77
N ARG A 176 9.46 2.47 12.87
CA ARG A 176 10.84 1.94 12.85
C ARG A 176 10.90 0.42 13.03
N ASP A 177 9.77 -0.25 13.10
CA ASP A 177 9.75 -1.73 13.15
C ASP A 177 9.89 -2.31 11.73
N TYR A 178 11.09 -2.19 11.18
CA TYR A 178 11.43 -2.70 9.86
C TYR A 178 11.27 -4.22 9.75
N PHE A 179 11.48 -4.96 10.86
CA PHE A 179 11.30 -6.41 10.87
C PHE A 179 9.83 -6.81 10.75
N ALA A 180 8.93 -6.11 11.45
CA ALA A 180 7.49 -6.35 11.29
C ALA A 180 7.04 -6.01 9.85
N CYS A 181 7.53 -4.91 9.28
CA CYS A 181 7.27 -4.53 7.90
C CYS A 181 7.68 -5.64 6.91
N LEU A 182 8.91 -6.12 7.01
CA LEU A 182 9.42 -7.21 6.16
C LEU A 182 8.64 -8.50 6.37
N ARG A 183 8.39 -8.90 7.61
CA ARG A 183 7.64 -10.11 7.95
C ARG A 183 6.26 -10.10 7.29
N ASP A 184 5.53 -9.00 7.38
CA ASP A 184 4.17 -8.92 6.84
C ASP A 184 4.19 -8.73 5.32
N PHE A 185 5.20 -8.06 4.76
CA PHE A 185 5.42 -8.04 3.32
C PHE A 185 5.72 -9.43 2.75
N TYR A 186 6.58 -10.23 3.39
CA TYR A 186 6.84 -11.61 2.97
C TYR A 186 5.64 -12.55 3.10
N LYS A 187 4.70 -12.25 4.00
CA LYS A 187 3.43 -12.98 4.04
C LYS A 187 2.49 -12.57 2.91
N LEU A 188 2.59 -11.33 2.46
CA LEU A 188 1.80 -10.77 1.38
C LEU A 188 2.30 -11.26 0.02
N SER A 189 3.63 -11.36 -0.19
CA SER A 189 4.32 -11.74 -1.44
C SER A 189 4.58 -13.31 -1.56
#